data_f54ee84537f11e86f9aab24e384e58dd
#
_entry.id   f54ee84537f11e86f9aab24e384e58dd
#
_cell.length_a   1.000
_cell.length_b   1.000
_cell.length_c   1.000
_cell.angle_alpha   90.00
_cell.angle_beta   90.00
_cell.angle_gamma   90.00
#
_symmetry.space_group_name_H-M   'P 1'
#
loop_
_entity.id
_entity.type
_entity.pdbx_description
1 polymer ?
#
loop_
_entity_poly.entity_id
_entity_poly.type
_entity_poly.pdbx_seq_one_letter_code
_entity_poly.pdbx_strand_id
1 'polypeptide(L)'
;MNFGQKLRQLRIQKGLTQQQLAERLGYVTNSYVSDVESGHFIPSRDKLRKIARALDVPFKVLEDMLLESRLEALGIREPELLSLFKDIPSLPKRDKRAIINAYLKIKERRQKGKT
;
A
#
# COMPACT_ATOMS: atom_id res chain seq x y z
N MET A 1 -9.19 -4.34 5.04
CA MET A 1 -9.35 -4.55 3.59
C MET A 1 -7.99 -4.75 2.95
N ASN A 2 -7.87 -5.73 2.05
CA ASN A 2 -6.64 -5.93 1.29
C ASN A 2 -6.56 -4.92 0.12
N PHE A 3 -5.43 -4.96 -0.59
CA PHE A 3 -5.20 -4.03 -1.71
C PHE A 3 -6.27 -4.15 -2.79
N GLY A 4 -6.64 -5.38 -3.17
CA GLY A 4 -7.63 -5.60 -4.23
C GLY A 4 -8.99 -4.99 -3.89
N GLN A 5 -9.43 -5.15 -2.65
CA GLN A 5 -10.69 -4.56 -2.18
C GLN A 5 -10.63 -3.03 -2.18
N LYS A 6 -9.52 -2.46 -1.75
CA LYS A 6 -9.31 -1.00 -1.77
C LYS A 6 -9.28 -0.46 -3.19
N LEU A 7 -8.65 -1.18 -4.11
CA LEU A 7 -8.61 -0.81 -5.51
C LEU A 7 -10.03 -0.80 -6.11
N ARG A 8 -10.81 -1.83 -5.80
CA ARG A 8 -12.20 -1.90 -6.26
C ARG A 8 -13.01 -0.70 -5.78
N GLN A 9 -12.90 -0.34 -4.50
CA GLN A 9 -13.60 0.82 -3.97
C GLN A 9 -13.19 2.10 -4.68
N LEU A 10 -11.90 2.29 -4.91
CA LEU A 10 -11.40 3.47 -5.61
C LEU A 10 -11.94 3.53 -7.04
N ARG A 11 -11.94 2.39 -7.74
CA ARG A 11 -12.50 2.29 -9.08
C ARG A 11 -13.97 2.70 -9.12
N ILE A 12 -14.75 2.19 -8.16
CA ILE A 12 -16.19 2.50 -8.05
C ILE A 12 -16.39 3.99 -7.74
N GLN A 13 -15.60 4.56 -6.85
CA GLN A 13 -15.64 6.00 -6.55
C GLN A 13 -15.36 6.84 -7.80
N LYS A 14 -14.52 6.35 -8.68
CA LYS A 14 -14.22 7.03 -9.95
C LYS A 14 -15.27 6.79 -11.03
N GLY A 15 -16.33 6.02 -10.71
CA GLY A 15 -17.42 5.76 -11.65
C GLY A 15 -17.08 4.79 -12.78
N LEU A 16 -16.07 3.94 -12.59
CA LEU A 16 -15.62 3.02 -13.63
C LEU A 16 -16.05 1.59 -13.35
N THR A 17 -16.43 0.87 -14.41
CA THR A 17 -16.58 -0.59 -14.36
C THR A 17 -15.20 -1.24 -14.49
N GLN A 18 -15.12 -2.54 -14.16
CA GLN A 18 -13.90 -3.31 -14.39
C GLN A 18 -13.47 -3.27 -15.85
N GLN A 19 -14.44 -3.39 -16.77
CA GLN A 19 -14.17 -3.35 -18.21
C GLN A 19 -13.63 -1.98 -18.63
N GLN A 20 -14.20 -0.91 -18.13
CA GLN A 20 -13.75 0.45 -18.44
C GLN A 20 -12.31 0.69 -17.96
N LEU A 21 -11.98 0.24 -16.75
CA LEU A 21 -10.62 0.34 -16.26
C LEU A 21 -9.66 -0.51 -17.11
N ALA A 22 -10.06 -1.74 -17.45
CA ALA A 22 -9.27 -2.62 -18.30
C ALA A 22 -8.96 -1.97 -19.65
N GLU A 23 -9.96 -1.34 -20.28
CA GLU A 23 -9.79 -0.65 -21.54
C GLU A 23 -8.79 0.51 -21.45
N ARG A 24 -8.86 1.28 -20.36
CA ARG A 24 -7.89 2.36 -20.12
C ARG A 24 -6.46 1.83 -19.95
N LEU A 25 -6.33 0.58 -19.48
CA LEU A 25 -5.03 -0.08 -19.33
C LEU A 25 -4.56 -0.75 -20.62
N GLY A 26 -5.39 -0.73 -21.68
CA GLY A 26 -5.06 -1.34 -22.96
C GLY A 26 -5.40 -2.82 -23.06
N TYR A 27 -6.25 -3.33 -22.16
CA TYR A 27 -6.68 -4.72 -22.20
C TYR A 27 -8.03 -4.88 -22.89
N VAL A 28 -8.20 -6.00 -23.59
CA VAL A 28 -9.44 -6.32 -24.29
C VAL A 28 -10.52 -6.80 -23.32
N THR A 29 -10.13 -7.58 -22.31
CA THR A 29 -11.04 -8.12 -21.32
C THR A 29 -10.77 -7.55 -19.93
N ASN A 30 -11.73 -7.76 -19.00
CA ASN A 30 -11.56 -7.29 -17.62
C ASN A 30 -10.84 -8.29 -16.72
N SER A 31 -10.30 -9.38 -17.27
CA SER A 31 -9.68 -10.45 -16.48
C SER A 31 -8.57 -9.96 -15.56
N TYR A 32 -7.69 -9.10 -16.07
CA TYR A 32 -6.60 -8.55 -15.26
C TYR A 32 -7.12 -7.77 -14.05
N VAL A 33 -8.07 -6.86 -14.29
CA VAL A 33 -8.65 -6.04 -13.21
C VAL A 33 -9.37 -6.92 -12.19
N SER A 34 -10.16 -7.89 -12.68
CA SER A 34 -10.86 -8.84 -11.82
C SER A 34 -9.89 -9.63 -10.94
N ASP A 35 -8.79 -10.12 -11.50
CA ASP A 35 -7.78 -10.89 -10.77
C ASP A 35 -7.09 -10.05 -9.69
N VAL A 36 -6.74 -8.80 -10.00
CA VAL A 36 -6.15 -7.91 -9.01
C VAL A 36 -7.14 -7.61 -7.88
N GLU A 37 -8.38 -7.29 -8.22
CA GLU A 37 -9.40 -6.97 -7.22
C GLU A 37 -9.77 -8.17 -6.36
N SER A 38 -9.67 -9.38 -6.90
CA SER A 38 -9.91 -10.62 -6.16
C SER A 38 -8.73 -11.06 -5.29
N GLY A 39 -7.57 -10.39 -5.42
CA GLY A 39 -6.39 -10.72 -4.64
C GLY A 39 -5.57 -11.88 -5.19
N HIS A 40 -5.79 -12.30 -6.45
CA HIS A 40 -5.03 -13.38 -7.06
C HIS A 40 -3.56 -13.02 -7.24
N PHE A 41 -3.25 -11.75 -7.47
CA PHE A 41 -1.88 -11.26 -7.51
C PHE A 41 -1.85 -9.76 -7.24
N ILE A 42 -0.65 -9.28 -6.91
CA ILE A 42 -0.38 -7.87 -6.68
C ILE A 42 0.34 -7.31 -7.91
N PRO A 43 -0.13 -6.17 -8.46
CA PRO A 43 0.52 -5.58 -9.62
C PRO A 43 1.98 -5.20 -9.36
N SER A 44 2.81 -5.30 -10.38
CA SER A 44 4.17 -4.76 -10.34
C SER A 44 4.12 -3.24 -10.17
N ARG A 45 5.27 -2.65 -9.81
CA ARG A 45 5.36 -1.20 -9.67
C ARG A 45 4.97 -0.46 -10.95
N ASP A 46 5.41 -0.97 -12.10
CA ASP A 46 5.06 -0.37 -13.40
C ASP A 46 3.56 -0.45 -13.69
N LYS A 47 2.94 -1.59 -13.36
CA LYS A 47 1.49 -1.74 -13.51
C LYS A 47 0.73 -0.82 -12.56
N LEU A 48 1.21 -0.66 -11.33
CA LEU A 48 0.60 0.28 -10.38
C LEU A 48 0.60 1.70 -10.93
N ARG A 49 1.68 2.13 -11.58
CA ARG A 49 1.74 3.45 -12.21
C ARG A 49 0.69 3.61 -13.31
N LYS A 50 0.53 2.58 -14.13
CA LYS A 50 -0.48 2.58 -15.20
C LYS A 50 -1.90 2.64 -14.62
N ILE A 51 -2.15 1.87 -13.56
CA ILE A 51 -3.46 1.88 -12.88
C ILE A 51 -3.73 3.26 -12.29
N ALA A 52 -2.73 3.89 -11.65
CA ALA A 52 -2.88 5.22 -11.09
C ALA A 52 -3.27 6.24 -12.16
N ARG A 53 -2.62 6.20 -13.33
CA ARG A 53 -2.96 7.08 -14.46
C ARG A 53 -4.38 6.81 -14.95
N ALA A 54 -4.75 5.54 -15.08
CA ALA A 54 -6.07 5.16 -15.56
C ALA A 54 -7.18 5.61 -14.62
N LEU A 55 -6.90 5.65 -13.31
CA LEU A 55 -7.84 6.10 -12.28
C LEU A 55 -7.72 7.60 -12.00
N ASP A 56 -6.78 8.28 -12.62
CA ASP A 56 -6.51 9.71 -12.40
C ASP A 56 -6.25 10.02 -10.93
N VAL A 57 -5.35 9.24 -10.32
CA VAL A 57 -4.88 9.46 -8.95
C VAL A 57 -3.35 9.48 -8.93
N PRO A 58 -2.74 10.18 -7.95
CA PRO A 58 -1.29 10.12 -7.78
C PRO A 58 -0.83 8.69 -7.50
N PHE A 59 0.32 8.33 -8.04
CA PHE A 59 0.92 7.01 -7.81
C PHE A 59 1.08 6.70 -6.32
N LYS A 60 1.42 7.71 -5.53
CA LYS A 60 1.57 7.56 -4.08
C LYS A 60 0.32 7.00 -3.41
N VAL A 61 -0.85 7.33 -3.90
CA VAL A 61 -2.12 6.82 -3.35
C VAL A 61 -2.15 5.29 -3.42
N LEU A 62 -1.77 4.71 -4.57
CA LEU A 62 -1.74 3.25 -4.73
C LEU A 62 -0.58 2.61 -3.96
N GLU A 63 0.58 3.28 -3.91
CA GLU A 63 1.69 2.80 -3.09
C GLU A 63 1.30 2.70 -1.62
N ASP A 64 0.66 3.75 -1.10
CA ASP A 64 0.22 3.77 0.30
C ASP A 64 -0.84 2.71 0.57
N MET A 65 -1.78 2.51 -0.35
CA MET A 65 -2.78 1.45 -0.23
C MET A 65 -2.14 0.07 -0.14
N LEU A 66 -1.14 -0.19 -0.97
CA LEU A 66 -0.43 -1.46 -0.97
C LEU A 66 0.38 -1.65 0.32
N LEU A 67 1.11 -0.63 0.73
CA LEU A 67 1.89 -0.67 1.98
C LEU A 67 0.98 -0.93 3.17
N GLU A 68 -0.12 -0.20 3.28
CA GLU A 68 -1.08 -0.36 4.36
C GLU A 68 -1.65 -1.77 4.41
N SER A 69 -1.98 -2.34 3.25
CA SER A 69 -2.48 -3.71 3.18
C SER A 69 -1.44 -4.73 3.67
N ARG A 70 -0.17 -4.53 3.31
CA ARG A 70 0.92 -5.40 3.76
C ARG A 70 1.15 -5.30 5.27
N LEU A 71 1.07 -4.09 5.82
CA LEU A 71 1.23 -3.87 7.26
C LEU A 71 0.06 -4.50 8.04
N GLU A 72 -1.17 -4.34 7.55
CA GLU A 72 -2.33 -4.96 8.16
C GLU A 72 -2.23 -6.49 8.16
N ALA A 73 -1.69 -7.08 7.09
CA ALA A 73 -1.47 -8.52 7.01
C ALA A 73 -0.44 -9.00 8.05
N LEU A 74 0.45 -8.12 8.50
CA LEU A 74 1.41 -8.40 9.58
C LEU A 74 0.85 -8.09 10.98
N GLY A 75 -0.42 -7.67 11.06
CA GLY A 75 -1.05 -7.32 12.32
C GLY A 75 -0.81 -5.88 12.78
N ILE A 76 -0.25 -5.04 11.93
CA ILE A 76 0.02 -3.63 12.25
C ILE A 76 -1.17 -2.81 11.81
N ARG A 77 -1.97 -2.32 12.76
CA ARG A 77 -3.22 -1.60 12.48
C ARG A 77 -3.31 -0.24 13.17
N GLU A 78 -2.36 0.08 14.03
CA GLU A 78 -2.34 1.36 14.72
C GLU A 78 -2.11 2.50 13.72
N PRO A 79 -3.00 3.51 13.69
CA PRO A 79 -2.89 4.60 12.71
C PRO A 79 -1.53 5.32 12.77
N GLU A 80 -0.96 5.45 13.96
CA GLU A 80 0.33 6.12 14.14
C GLU A 80 1.46 5.31 13.49
N LEU A 81 1.42 3.97 13.59
CA LEU A 81 2.42 3.11 12.93
C LEU A 81 2.25 3.13 11.42
N LEU A 82 1.00 3.10 10.94
CA LEU A 82 0.75 3.19 9.49
C LEU A 82 1.29 4.51 8.94
N SER A 83 1.04 5.63 9.64
CA SER A 83 1.58 6.93 9.25
C SER A 83 3.10 6.94 9.25
N LEU A 84 3.71 6.37 10.29
CA LEU A 84 5.16 6.29 10.40
C LEU A 84 5.78 5.59 9.19
N PHE A 85 5.25 4.41 8.82
CA PHE A 85 5.79 3.67 7.69
C PHE A 85 5.61 4.41 6.36
N LYS A 86 4.52 5.16 6.20
CA LYS A 86 4.31 5.98 5.01
C LYS A 86 5.30 7.14 4.92
N ASP A 87 5.68 7.70 6.07
CA ASP A 87 6.50 8.90 6.14
C ASP A 87 8.01 8.61 6.14
N ILE A 88 8.44 7.42 6.62
CA ILE A 88 9.84 7.08 6.76
C ILE A 88 10.69 7.40 5.52
N PRO A 89 10.27 7.04 4.29
CA PRO A 89 11.12 7.30 3.12
C PRO A 89 11.47 8.77 2.89
N SER A 90 10.61 9.69 3.35
CA SER A 90 10.80 11.13 3.15
C SER A 90 11.37 11.84 4.36
N LEU A 91 11.60 11.14 5.47
CA LEU A 91 12.15 11.77 6.67
C LEU A 91 13.64 12.13 6.49
N PRO A 92 14.08 13.26 7.09
CA PRO A 92 15.51 13.57 7.14
C PRO A 92 16.29 12.51 7.90
N LYS A 93 17.60 12.39 7.61
CA LYS A 93 18.48 11.43 8.29
C LYS A 93 18.43 11.55 9.80
N ARG A 94 18.38 12.78 10.30
CA ARG A 94 18.29 13.06 11.75
C ARG A 94 17.06 12.39 12.37
N ASP A 95 15.91 12.53 11.73
CA ASP A 95 14.67 11.95 12.24
C ASP A 95 14.67 10.43 12.13
N LYS A 96 15.17 9.90 11.02
CA LYS A 96 15.35 8.44 10.88
C LYS A 96 16.24 7.89 11.99
N ARG A 97 17.33 8.59 12.32
CA ARG A 97 18.25 8.17 13.37
C ARG A 97 17.56 8.17 14.73
N ALA A 98 16.72 9.16 15.01
CA ALA A 98 15.97 9.22 16.25
C ALA A 98 15.03 8.02 16.41
N ILE A 99 14.35 7.63 15.32
CA ILE A 99 13.48 6.46 15.31
C ILE A 99 14.27 5.19 15.55
N ILE A 100 15.41 5.03 14.89
CA ILE A 100 16.29 3.86 15.07
C ILE A 100 16.75 3.77 16.52
N ASN A 101 17.18 4.88 17.11
CA ASN A 101 17.66 4.89 18.49
C ASN A 101 16.54 4.53 19.47
N ALA A 102 15.33 5.03 19.24
CA ALA A 102 14.17 4.68 20.08
C ALA A 102 13.87 3.17 19.99
N TYR A 103 13.91 2.62 18.79
CA TYR A 103 13.69 1.19 18.57
C TYR A 103 14.76 0.34 19.26
N LEU A 104 16.03 0.73 19.14
CA LEU A 104 17.13 -0.01 19.76
C LEU A 104 17.01 -0.04 21.29
N LYS A 105 16.56 1.05 21.91
CA LYS A 105 16.30 1.08 23.35
C LYS A 105 15.19 0.12 23.74
N ILE A 106 14.12 0.06 22.96
CA ILE A 106 13.02 -0.86 23.19
C ILE A 106 13.51 -2.30 23.08
N LYS A 107 14.29 -2.59 22.04
CA LYS A 107 14.85 -3.93 21.82
C LYS A 107 15.74 -4.36 22.96
N GLU A 108 16.59 -3.47 23.48
CA GLU A 108 17.46 -3.73 24.63
C GLU A 108 16.65 -4.07 25.88
N ARG A 109 15.62 -3.28 26.17
CA ARG A 109 14.75 -3.55 27.34
C ARG A 109 14.07 -4.90 27.22
N ARG A 110 13.59 -5.28 26.03
CA ARG A 110 12.93 -6.56 25.79
C ARG A 110 13.89 -7.73 26.01
N GLN A 111 15.14 -7.60 25.60
CA GLN A 111 16.15 -8.65 25.79
C GLN A 111 16.46 -8.83 27.29
N LYS A 112 16.61 -7.73 28.05
CA LYS A 112 16.83 -7.79 29.50
C LYS A 112 15.65 -8.41 30.26
N GLY A 113 14.43 -8.16 29.78
CA GLY A 113 13.22 -8.71 30.38
C GLY A 113 13.02 -10.21 30.17
N LYS A 114 13.81 -10.84 29.28
CA LYS A 114 13.72 -12.28 29.00
C LYS A 114 14.62 -13.14 29.88
N THR A 115 15.46 -12.53 30.65
CA THR A 115 16.31 -13.27 31.61
C THR A 115 15.61 -13.39 32.97
#